data_2e95a16189f3db018b8c7f7072efd0e5
#
_entry.id   2e95a16189f3db018b8c7f7072efd0e5
#
_cell.length_a   1.000
_cell.length_b   1.000
_cell.length_c   1.000
_cell.angle_alpha   90.00
_cell.angle_beta   90.00
_cell.angle_gamma   90.00
#
_symmetry.space_group_name_H-M   'P 1'
#
loop_
_entity.id
_entity.type
_entity.pdbx_description
1 polymer ?
#
loop_
_entity_poly.entity_id
_entity_poly.type
_entity_poly.pdbx_seq_one_letter_code
_entity_poly.pdbx_strand_id
1 'polypeptide(L)'
;MRVAAVSAHFGRDVEPCLAKIEAITADARVRGVDLLVFPDATIGGYLGGFGAVGATGMPPAFPADDPVFDRLAAAAGPTVVCLSWRESDAGRFFNSAVCLTGDGVLGRHRKVHQPVGEVAAYAAGDRFTAFDTPVGRLGMLVDYDKTFPEAARTLAGDGAQLLACLSAWPASLTDRAPRLAQDRQSRLFDLYDCARAAENQVVVVSANQTGTMGRLRFLGQSKVVGPGGDVLARTWAKAGLACADLDVAAEVSRSRLNLSHLRERRPEAYA
;
A
#
# COMPACT_ATOMS: atom_id res chain seq x y z
N MET A 1 15.61 -12.08 -0.51
CA MET A 1 14.26 -12.10 -1.12
C MET A 1 14.13 -10.99 -2.14
N ARG A 2 13.20 -11.14 -3.09
CA ARG A 2 12.84 -10.10 -4.06
C ARG A 2 11.48 -9.50 -3.70
N VAL A 3 11.42 -8.18 -3.53
CA VAL A 3 10.18 -7.45 -3.26
C VAL A 3 9.83 -6.56 -4.43
N ALA A 4 8.53 -6.36 -4.70
CA ALA A 4 8.07 -5.53 -5.81
C ALA A 4 6.86 -4.67 -5.45
N ALA A 5 6.90 -3.40 -5.85
CA ALA A 5 5.78 -2.46 -5.80
C ALA A 5 5.20 -2.26 -7.19
N VAL A 6 3.90 -2.50 -7.33
CA VAL A 6 3.16 -2.37 -8.60
C VAL A 6 2.77 -0.92 -8.84
N SER A 7 3.04 -0.44 -10.05
CA SER A 7 2.51 0.81 -10.58
C SER A 7 1.56 0.44 -11.72
N ALA A 8 0.24 0.56 -11.53
CA ALA A 8 -0.75 0.18 -12.53
C ALA A 8 -2.05 0.97 -12.33
N HIS A 9 -2.88 1.00 -13.37
CA HIS A 9 -4.23 1.55 -13.31
C HIS A 9 -5.25 0.43 -13.13
N PHE A 10 -6.13 0.59 -12.14
CA PHE A 10 -7.28 -0.29 -11.92
C PHE A 10 -8.55 0.54 -12.04
N GLY A 11 -9.44 0.08 -12.93
CA GLY A 11 -10.71 0.74 -13.23
C GLY A 11 -11.87 0.22 -12.39
N ARG A 12 -13.09 0.54 -12.83
CA ARG A 12 -14.31 0.24 -12.08
C ARG A 12 -14.76 -1.22 -12.25
N ASP A 13 -14.45 -1.84 -13.37
CA ASP A 13 -14.91 -3.18 -13.71
C ASP A 13 -14.07 -4.24 -13.00
N VAL A 14 -14.72 -5.11 -12.25
CA VAL A 14 -14.09 -6.10 -11.37
C VAL A 14 -13.32 -7.14 -12.16
N GLU A 15 -13.92 -7.80 -13.13
CA GLU A 15 -13.25 -8.86 -13.90
C GLU A 15 -11.99 -8.39 -14.63
N PRO A 16 -11.95 -7.24 -15.30
CA PRO A 16 -10.71 -6.68 -15.83
C PRO A 16 -9.67 -6.38 -14.74
N CYS A 17 -10.07 -5.98 -13.52
CA CYS A 17 -9.14 -5.82 -12.42
C CYS A 17 -8.54 -7.16 -11.98
N LEU A 18 -9.39 -8.18 -11.78
CA LEU A 18 -8.95 -9.52 -11.37
C LEU A 18 -8.00 -10.14 -12.42
N ALA A 19 -8.36 -10.11 -13.68
CA ALA A 19 -7.50 -10.60 -14.77
C ALA A 19 -6.14 -9.89 -14.79
N LYS A 20 -6.13 -8.58 -14.54
CA LYS A 20 -4.89 -7.79 -14.45
C LYS A 20 -4.05 -8.16 -13.22
N ILE A 21 -4.68 -8.35 -12.05
CA ILE A 21 -4.00 -8.81 -10.83
C ILE A 21 -3.34 -10.16 -11.09
N GLU A 22 -4.08 -11.11 -11.66
CA GLU A 22 -3.58 -12.44 -12.01
C GLU A 22 -2.40 -12.39 -12.97
N ALA A 23 -2.49 -11.59 -14.03
CA ALA A 23 -1.42 -11.44 -15.02
C ALA A 23 -0.15 -10.82 -14.41
N ILE A 24 -0.28 -9.76 -13.60
CA ILE A 24 0.85 -9.12 -12.91
C ILE A 24 1.46 -10.08 -11.90
N THR A 25 0.64 -10.81 -11.15
CA THR A 25 1.10 -11.79 -10.17
C THR A 25 1.84 -12.93 -10.84
N ALA A 26 1.34 -13.45 -11.97
CA ALA A 26 2.01 -14.48 -12.76
C ALA A 26 3.39 -14.01 -13.28
N ASP A 27 3.49 -12.78 -13.82
CA ASP A 27 4.75 -12.18 -14.26
C ASP A 27 5.72 -12.01 -13.07
N ALA A 28 5.24 -11.54 -11.92
CA ALA A 28 6.04 -11.39 -10.71
C ALA A 28 6.59 -12.74 -10.22
N ARG A 29 5.78 -13.80 -10.24
CA ARG A 29 6.21 -15.17 -9.88
C ARG A 29 7.31 -15.68 -10.81
N VAL A 30 7.17 -15.49 -12.11
CA VAL A 30 8.22 -15.84 -13.09
C VAL A 30 9.53 -15.11 -12.80
N ARG A 31 9.46 -13.88 -12.30
CA ARG A 31 10.63 -13.08 -11.90
C ARG A 31 11.15 -13.42 -10.50
N GLY A 32 10.56 -14.40 -9.80
CA GLY A 32 10.97 -14.79 -8.46
C GLY A 32 10.66 -13.74 -7.39
N VAL A 33 9.55 -13.01 -7.52
CA VAL A 33 9.11 -12.03 -6.52
C VAL A 33 8.47 -12.77 -5.33
N ASP A 34 9.00 -12.51 -4.14
CA ASP A 34 8.51 -13.09 -2.88
C ASP A 34 7.40 -12.24 -2.25
N LEU A 35 7.48 -10.89 -2.36
CA LEU A 35 6.46 -9.95 -1.90
C LEU A 35 6.04 -9.02 -3.04
N LEU A 36 4.76 -9.00 -3.36
CA LEU A 36 4.15 -8.15 -4.37
C LEU A 36 3.09 -7.24 -3.74
N VAL A 37 3.30 -5.93 -3.78
CA VAL A 37 2.37 -4.95 -3.25
C VAL A 37 1.67 -4.23 -4.40
N PHE A 38 0.34 -4.30 -4.42
CA PHE A 38 -0.52 -3.60 -5.37
C PHE A 38 -0.92 -2.22 -4.85
N PRO A 39 -1.38 -1.32 -5.74
CA PRO A 39 -1.94 -0.02 -5.36
C PRO A 39 -3.18 -0.13 -4.46
N ASP A 40 -3.59 0.99 -3.86
CA ASP A 40 -4.92 1.12 -3.27
C ASP A 40 -6.01 1.04 -4.35
N ALA A 41 -7.20 0.56 -3.96
CA ALA A 41 -8.36 0.38 -4.82
C ALA A 41 -8.07 -0.54 -6.03
N THR A 42 -7.37 -1.64 -5.76
CA THR A 42 -6.97 -2.63 -6.77
C THR A 42 -8.18 -3.33 -7.38
N ILE A 43 -9.20 -3.64 -6.58
CA ILE A 43 -10.46 -4.23 -7.05
C ILE A 43 -11.53 -3.15 -7.14
N GLY A 44 -11.93 -2.79 -8.35
CA GLY A 44 -13.02 -1.86 -8.60
C GLY A 44 -12.66 -0.38 -8.60
N GLY A 45 -11.36 -0.05 -8.54
CA GLY A 45 -10.84 1.31 -8.71
C GLY A 45 -11.18 2.27 -7.58
N TYR A 46 -10.55 3.44 -7.60
CA TYR A 46 -10.68 4.48 -6.58
C TYR A 46 -11.90 5.38 -6.84
N LEU A 47 -12.21 6.28 -5.90
CA LEU A 47 -13.21 7.35 -6.07
C LEU A 47 -12.83 8.26 -7.24
N GLY A 48 -13.83 8.80 -7.95
CA GLY A 48 -13.60 9.69 -9.09
C GLY A 48 -13.24 11.14 -8.71
N GLY A 49 -13.17 11.46 -7.41
CA GLY A 49 -12.85 12.80 -6.89
C GLY A 49 -13.04 12.88 -5.38
N PHE A 50 -12.63 14.00 -4.79
CA PHE A 50 -12.75 14.29 -3.35
C PHE A 50 -14.00 15.12 -3.02
N GLY A 51 -15.11 14.91 -3.71
CA GLY A 51 -16.39 15.57 -3.44
C GLY A 51 -17.47 14.56 -3.08
N ALA A 52 -18.69 15.01 -2.93
CA ALA A 52 -19.84 14.11 -2.76
C ALA A 52 -19.90 13.17 -3.96
N VAL A 53 -19.73 11.88 -3.70
CA VAL A 53 -19.79 10.83 -4.72
C VAL A 53 -21.20 10.24 -4.68
N GLY A 54 -21.95 10.40 -5.78
CA GLY A 54 -23.26 9.73 -5.91
C GLY A 54 -23.09 8.21 -5.92
N ALA A 55 -24.13 7.47 -5.63
CA ALA A 55 -24.12 6.01 -5.56
C ALA A 55 -23.51 5.32 -6.81
N THR A 56 -23.72 5.89 -7.99
CA THR A 56 -23.18 5.41 -9.27
C THR A 56 -21.67 5.59 -9.43
N GLY A 57 -21.05 6.45 -8.60
CA GLY A 57 -19.59 6.69 -8.63
C GLY A 57 -18.79 5.86 -7.63
N MET A 58 -19.46 5.07 -6.81
CA MET A 58 -18.80 4.24 -5.79
C MET A 58 -18.19 2.97 -6.40
N PRO A 59 -17.03 2.51 -5.90
CA PRO A 59 -16.50 1.20 -6.25
C PRO A 59 -17.46 0.07 -5.84
N PRO A 60 -17.44 -1.08 -6.53
CA PRO A 60 -18.11 -2.28 -6.06
C PRO A 60 -17.57 -2.67 -4.68
N ALA A 61 -18.41 -3.25 -3.84
CA ALA A 61 -18.04 -3.64 -2.49
C ALA A 61 -18.26 -5.15 -2.28
N PHE A 62 -17.31 -5.77 -1.57
CA PHE A 62 -17.34 -7.21 -1.26
C PHE A 62 -17.14 -7.40 0.24
N PRO A 63 -17.78 -8.42 0.85
CA PRO A 63 -17.46 -8.81 2.22
C PRO A 63 -16.05 -9.40 2.30
N ALA A 64 -15.49 -9.47 3.51
CA ALA A 64 -14.13 -9.96 3.71
C ALA A 64 -13.95 -11.47 3.43
N ASP A 65 -15.02 -12.23 3.40
CA ASP A 65 -15.08 -13.66 3.09
C ASP A 65 -15.59 -13.96 1.67
N ASP A 66 -15.60 -12.97 0.77
CA ASP A 66 -16.00 -13.15 -0.62
C ASP A 66 -15.09 -14.16 -1.34
N PRO A 67 -15.66 -15.09 -2.16
CA PRO A 67 -14.88 -16.09 -2.92
C PRO A 67 -13.82 -15.49 -3.86
N VAL A 68 -13.89 -14.21 -4.17
CA VAL A 68 -12.84 -13.51 -4.95
C VAL A 68 -11.46 -13.66 -4.32
N PHE A 69 -11.38 -13.72 -2.99
CA PHE A 69 -10.11 -13.88 -2.30
C PHE A 69 -9.50 -15.28 -2.45
N ASP A 70 -10.33 -16.33 -2.58
CA ASP A 70 -9.85 -17.70 -2.89
C ASP A 70 -9.24 -17.74 -4.29
N ARG A 71 -9.86 -17.08 -5.27
CA ARG A 71 -9.34 -16.94 -6.64
C ARG A 71 -7.97 -16.21 -6.64
N LEU A 72 -7.87 -15.12 -5.90
CA LEU A 72 -6.63 -14.34 -5.80
C LEU A 72 -5.54 -15.11 -5.03
N ALA A 73 -5.89 -15.86 -4.01
CA ALA A 73 -4.97 -16.74 -3.30
C ALA A 73 -4.40 -17.83 -4.23
N ALA A 74 -5.25 -18.47 -5.01
CA ALA A 74 -4.81 -19.46 -6.00
C ALA A 74 -3.83 -18.86 -7.02
N ALA A 75 -4.05 -17.62 -7.47
CA ALA A 75 -3.14 -16.91 -8.37
C ALA A 75 -1.81 -16.52 -7.69
N ALA A 76 -1.85 -16.15 -6.41
CA ALA A 76 -0.68 -15.77 -5.63
C ALA A 76 0.32 -16.93 -5.48
N GLY A 77 -0.16 -18.16 -5.26
CA GLY A 77 0.71 -19.29 -4.98
C GLY A 77 1.65 -19.00 -3.81
N PRO A 78 2.96 -19.24 -3.91
CA PRO A 78 3.91 -18.98 -2.82
C PRO A 78 4.22 -17.49 -2.60
N THR A 79 3.85 -16.61 -3.53
CA THR A 79 4.13 -15.17 -3.43
C THR A 79 3.21 -14.53 -2.40
N VAL A 80 3.75 -13.73 -1.49
CA VAL A 80 2.97 -12.87 -0.60
C VAL A 80 2.44 -11.69 -1.40
N VAL A 81 1.11 -11.54 -1.48
CA VAL A 81 0.45 -10.50 -2.26
C VAL A 81 -0.37 -9.60 -1.34
N CYS A 82 -0.14 -8.29 -1.42
CA CYS A 82 -0.95 -7.28 -0.74
C CYS A 82 -1.77 -6.51 -1.79
N LEU A 83 -3.08 -6.42 -1.61
CA LEU A 83 -4.00 -5.69 -2.49
C LEU A 83 -5.16 -5.09 -1.68
N SER A 84 -5.97 -4.22 -2.29
CA SER A 84 -7.06 -3.54 -1.58
C SER A 84 -8.37 -3.56 -2.35
N TRP A 85 -9.45 -3.39 -1.61
CA TRP A 85 -10.82 -3.35 -2.13
C TRP A 85 -11.71 -2.48 -1.24
N ARG A 86 -12.91 -2.19 -1.73
CA ARG A 86 -13.98 -1.64 -0.91
C ARG A 86 -14.67 -2.77 -0.17
N GLU A 87 -14.48 -2.84 1.14
CA GLU A 87 -15.10 -3.85 2.00
C GLU A 87 -16.50 -3.42 2.39
N SER A 88 -17.44 -4.39 2.39
CA SER A 88 -18.75 -4.25 3.00
C SER A 88 -18.84 -5.09 4.27
N ASP A 89 -19.24 -4.48 5.39
CA ASP A 89 -19.41 -5.15 6.67
C ASP A 89 -20.54 -4.50 7.47
N ALA A 90 -21.58 -5.29 7.81
CA ALA A 90 -22.73 -4.87 8.61
C ALA A 90 -23.34 -3.51 8.19
N GLY A 91 -23.47 -3.29 6.88
CA GLY A 91 -24.03 -2.05 6.32
C GLY A 91 -23.06 -0.86 6.30
N ARG A 92 -21.83 -1.05 6.72
CA ARG A 92 -20.72 -0.08 6.63
C ARG A 92 -19.79 -0.44 5.47
N PHE A 93 -19.08 0.55 4.96
CA PHE A 93 -18.07 0.35 3.92
C PHE A 93 -16.72 0.83 4.43
N PHE A 94 -15.68 0.07 4.10
CA PHE A 94 -14.30 0.40 4.48
C PHE A 94 -13.41 0.39 3.23
N ASN A 95 -12.37 1.18 3.25
CA ASN A 95 -11.24 1.00 2.35
C ASN A 95 -10.28 0.00 3.03
N SER A 96 -10.19 -1.22 2.49
CA SER A 96 -9.51 -2.33 3.16
C SER A 96 -8.39 -2.91 2.30
N ALA A 97 -7.37 -3.42 2.97
CA ALA A 97 -6.27 -4.17 2.36
C ALA A 97 -6.21 -5.59 2.92
N VAL A 98 -5.83 -6.53 2.06
CA VAL A 98 -5.57 -7.93 2.40
C VAL A 98 -4.16 -8.31 2.00
N CYS A 99 -3.52 -9.11 2.82
CA CYS A 99 -2.30 -9.84 2.52
C CYS A 99 -2.63 -11.33 2.45
N LEU A 100 -2.23 -11.99 1.38
CA LEU A 100 -2.55 -13.40 1.13
C LEU A 100 -1.40 -14.13 0.40
N THR A 101 -1.44 -15.47 0.47
CA THR A 101 -0.67 -16.41 -0.36
C THR A 101 -1.62 -17.46 -0.89
N GLY A 102 -1.10 -18.48 -1.59
CA GLY A 102 -1.86 -19.66 -2.00
C GLY A 102 -2.51 -20.44 -0.85
N ASP A 103 -1.97 -20.31 0.35
CA ASP A 103 -2.51 -20.93 1.57
C ASP A 103 -3.67 -20.13 2.18
N GLY A 104 -4.01 -18.97 1.61
CA GLY A 104 -5.11 -18.12 2.05
C GLY A 104 -4.67 -16.76 2.61
N VAL A 105 -5.54 -16.13 3.38
CA VAL A 105 -5.34 -14.80 3.95
C VAL A 105 -4.44 -14.85 5.17
N LEU A 106 -3.37 -14.04 5.15
CA LEU A 106 -2.40 -13.88 6.24
C LEU A 106 -2.76 -12.72 7.17
N GLY A 107 -3.33 -11.64 6.63
CA GLY A 107 -3.70 -10.47 7.42
C GLY A 107 -4.61 -9.52 6.65
N ARG A 108 -5.29 -8.64 7.41
CA ARG A 108 -6.15 -7.57 6.87
C ARG A 108 -5.91 -6.26 7.60
N HIS A 109 -6.18 -5.17 6.91
CA HIS A 109 -6.13 -3.81 7.48
C HIS A 109 -7.26 -2.97 6.89
N ARG A 110 -8.01 -2.28 7.73
CA ARG A 110 -8.97 -1.23 7.32
C ARG A 110 -8.29 0.12 7.48
N LYS A 111 -8.29 0.93 6.42
CA LYS A 111 -7.74 2.29 6.44
C LYS A 111 -8.27 3.08 7.63
N VAL A 112 -7.37 3.61 8.45
CA VAL A 112 -7.72 4.34 9.67
C VAL A 112 -7.96 5.83 9.38
N HIS A 113 -7.09 6.43 8.57
CA HIS A 113 -7.16 7.87 8.30
C HIS A 113 -7.82 8.15 6.95
N GLN A 114 -8.97 8.81 7.00
CA GLN A 114 -9.74 9.16 5.80
C GLN A 114 -9.44 10.60 5.40
N PRO A 115 -8.96 10.89 4.18
CA PRO A 115 -8.93 12.26 3.67
C PRO A 115 -10.35 12.79 3.49
N VAL A 116 -10.50 14.11 3.47
CA VAL A 116 -11.82 14.79 3.46
C VAL A 116 -12.79 14.19 2.43
N GLY A 117 -12.31 13.80 1.26
CA GLY A 117 -13.16 13.22 0.21
C GLY A 117 -13.65 11.79 0.48
N GLU A 118 -13.01 11.06 1.41
CA GLU A 118 -13.36 9.68 1.74
C GLU A 118 -14.29 9.54 2.95
N VAL A 119 -14.32 10.52 3.84
CA VAL A 119 -15.12 10.48 5.09
C VAL A 119 -16.59 10.16 4.86
N ALA A 120 -17.17 10.61 3.74
CA ALA A 120 -18.56 10.32 3.39
C ALA A 120 -18.75 8.94 2.74
N ALA A 121 -17.67 8.29 2.28
CA ALA A 121 -17.72 7.07 1.50
C ALA A 121 -17.32 5.82 2.32
N TYR A 122 -16.48 6.02 3.35
CA TYR A 122 -15.86 4.96 4.12
C TYR A 122 -15.89 5.23 5.62
N ALA A 123 -16.12 4.20 6.38
CA ALA A 123 -15.87 4.18 7.82
C ALA A 123 -14.36 4.02 8.08
N ALA A 124 -13.87 4.59 9.17
CA ALA A 124 -12.50 4.41 9.60
C ALA A 124 -12.27 3.02 10.22
N GLY A 125 -11.09 2.45 9.98
CA GLY A 125 -10.54 1.35 10.77
C GLY A 125 -10.20 1.81 12.19
N ASP A 126 -9.85 0.87 13.05
CA ASP A 126 -9.69 1.10 14.50
C ASP A 126 -8.28 0.77 15.03
N ARG A 127 -7.41 0.17 14.21
CA ARG A 127 -6.10 -0.31 14.68
C ARG A 127 -5.08 -0.45 13.56
N PHE A 128 -3.80 -0.46 13.97
CA PHE A 128 -2.65 -0.88 13.16
C PHE A 128 -2.04 -2.11 13.82
N THR A 129 -2.04 -3.24 13.11
CA THR A 129 -1.49 -4.52 13.61
C THR A 129 -0.58 -5.12 12.54
N ALA A 130 0.62 -5.53 12.97
CA ALA A 130 1.53 -6.30 12.14
C ALA A 130 1.24 -7.80 12.29
N PHE A 131 1.53 -8.58 11.27
CA PHE A 131 1.30 -10.02 11.24
C PHE A 131 2.45 -10.75 10.58
N ASP A 132 2.60 -12.03 10.90
CA ASP A 132 3.66 -12.86 10.36
C ASP A 132 3.33 -13.33 8.94
N THR A 133 4.33 -13.33 8.07
CA THR A 133 4.26 -13.81 6.70
C THR A 133 5.50 -14.63 6.36
N PRO A 134 5.49 -15.43 5.27
CA PRO A 134 6.69 -16.13 4.80
C PRO A 134 7.89 -15.21 4.51
N VAL A 135 7.65 -13.92 4.29
CA VAL A 135 8.71 -12.92 4.00
C VAL A 135 9.14 -12.10 5.21
N GLY A 136 8.61 -12.40 6.40
CA GLY A 136 8.85 -11.67 7.64
C GLY A 136 7.60 -10.99 8.19
N ARG A 137 7.73 -10.30 9.32
CA ARG A 137 6.61 -9.60 9.95
C ARG A 137 6.29 -8.32 9.21
N LEU A 138 5.04 -8.20 8.73
CA LEU A 138 4.57 -7.17 7.80
C LEU A 138 3.44 -6.35 8.41
N GLY A 139 3.48 -5.04 8.19
CA GLY A 139 2.37 -4.12 8.44
C GLY A 139 1.84 -3.51 7.15
N MET A 140 0.55 -3.21 7.10
CA MET A 140 -0.07 -2.54 5.95
C MET A 140 -0.50 -1.12 6.30
N LEU A 141 -0.31 -0.20 5.34
CA LEU A 141 -0.78 1.18 5.36
C LEU A 141 -1.56 1.44 4.06
N VAL A 142 -2.74 2.03 4.17
CA VAL A 142 -3.54 2.38 2.99
C VAL A 142 -3.51 3.89 2.79
N ASP A 143 -2.87 4.30 1.69
CA ASP A 143 -2.86 5.66 1.14
C ASP A 143 -2.54 6.74 2.20
N TYR A 144 -3.55 7.43 2.72
CA TYR A 144 -3.40 8.54 3.65
C TYR A 144 -2.84 8.13 5.02
N ASP A 145 -2.93 6.86 5.42
CA ASP A 145 -2.34 6.36 6.68
C ASP A 145 -0.85 6.69 6.78
N LYS A 146 -0.11 6.63 5.69
CA LYS A 146 1.32 6.89 5.70
C LYS A 146 1.72 8.35 5.98
N THR A 147 0.77 9.30 5.95
CA THR A 147 1.06 10.68 6.33
C THR A 147 1.23 10.85 7.84
N PHE A 148 0.70 9.91 8.61
CA PHE A 148 0.72 9.93 10.07
C PHE A 148 1.89 9.07 10.58
N PRO A 149 2.90 9.67 11.23
CA PRO A 149 4.06 8.93 11.74
C PRO A 149 3.65 7.87 12.76
N GLU A 150 2.58 8.08 13.50
CA GLU A 150 2.04 7.15 14.49
C GLU A 150 1.64 5.82 13.87
N ALA A 151 1.10 5.81 12.65
CA ALA A 151 0.66 4.61 11.94
C ALA A 151 1.83 3.66 11.69
N ALA A 152 2.88 4.15 11.03
CA ALA A 152 4.08 3.36 10.76
C ALA A 152 4.84 3.01 12.04
N ARG A 153 4.88 3.93 13.02
CA ARG A 153 5.51 3.72 14.32
C ARG A 153 4.81 2.61 15.11
N THR A 154 3.49 2.56 15.09
CA THR A 154 2.72 1.51 15.76
C THR A 154 3.03 0.15 15.15
N LEU A 155 3.03 0.02 13.82
CA LEU A 155 3.38 -1.22 13.14
C LEU A 155 4.82 -1.66 13.42
N ALA A 156 5.77 -0.73 13.37
CA ALA A 156 7.18 -1.02 13.69
C ALA A 156 7.35 -1.42 15.16
N GLY A 157 6.61 -0.79 16.07
CA GLY A 157 6.55 -1.15 17.48
C GLY A 157 5.94 -2.52 17.74
N ASP A 158 5.02 -2.97 16.88
CA ASP A 158 4.46 -4.32 16.84
C ASP A 158 5.35 -5.32 16.07
N GLY A 159 6.60 -4.94 15.79
CA GLY A 159 7.64 -5.80 15.23
C GLY A 159 7.68 -5.87 13.71
N ALA A 160 6.93 -5.06 12.98
CA ALA A 160 7.03 -5.03 11.52
C ALA A 160 8.45 -4.69 11.06
N GLN A 161 8.95 -5.47 10.12
CA GLN A 161 10.21 -5.25 9.40
C GLN A 161 9.95 -4.73 7.99
N LEU A 162 8.74 -4.98 7.49
CA LEU A 162 8.22 -4.58 6.19
C LEU A 162 6.94 -3.78 6.37
N LEU A 163 6.82 -2.67 5.64
CA LEU A 163 5.58 -1.92 5.50
C LEU A 163 5.13 -1.96 4.05
N ALA A 164 3.97 -2.56 3.79
CA ALA A 164 3.29 -2.50 2.50
C ALA A 164 2.40 -1.26 2.47
N CYS A 165 2.74 -0.27 1.65
CA CYS A 165 1.96 0.95 1.46
C CYS A 165 1.18 0.85 0.13
N LEU A 166 -0.13 0.71 0.22
CA LEU A 166 -1.03 0.64 -0.92
C LEU A 166 -1.63 2.03 -1.15
N SER A 167 -1.37 2.65 -2.30
CA SER A 167 -1.78 4.05 -2.53
C SER A 167 -2.57 4.25 -3.82
N ALA A 168 -3.50 5.19 -3.77
CA ALA A 168 -4.16 5.82 -4.92
C ALA A 168 -3.86 7.34 -4.88
N TRP A 169 -2.60 7.70 -4.75
CA TRP A 169 -2.13 9.06 -4.49
C TRP A 169 -2.12 9.90 -5.76
N PRO A 170 -2.97 10.94 -5.83
CA PRO A 170 -3.07 11.77 -7.02
C PRO A 170 -2.08 12.93 -7.01
N ALA A 171 -1.88 13.54 -8.17
CA ALA A 171 -1.30 14.87 -8.30
C ALA A 171 -2.21 15.95 -7.69
N SER A 172 -1.65 17.12 -7.41
CA SER A 172 -2.40 18.27 -6.91
C SER A 172 -3.62 18.56 -7.78
N LEU A 173 -4.76 18.82 -7.15
CA LEU A 173 -6.00 19.18 -7.87
C LEU A 173 -6.07 20.67 -8.18
N THR A 174 -5.60 21.51 -7.27
CA THR A 174 -5.72 22.97 -7.32
C THR A 174 -4.46 23.66 -7.83
N ASP A 175 -3.29 23.02 -7.63
CA ASP A 175 -1.97 23.56 -8.00
C ASP A 175 -1.18 22.49 -8.76
N ARG A 176 -1.62 22.21 -9.99
CA ARG A 176 -1.02 21.18 -10.85
C ARG A 176 0.24 21.69 -11.50
N ALA A 177 1.35 21.00 -11.26
CA ALA A 177 2.57 21.25 -12.01
C ALA A 177 2.45 20.74 -13.46
N PRO A 178 3.15 21.37 -14.43
CA PRO A 178 3.18 20.91 -15.82
C PRO A 178 3.70 19.48 -15.96
N ARG A 179 4.65 19.09 -15.11
CA ARG A 179 5.23 17.74 -15.06
C ARG A 179 4.97 17.11 -13.71
N LEU A 180 4.51 15.85 -13.69
CA LEU A 180 4.22 15.11 -12.44
C LEU A 180 5.41 15.10 -11.46
N ALA A 181 6.63 14.98 -11.95
CA ALA A 181 7.82 14.99 -11.09
C ALA A 181 8.06 16.34 -10.35
N GLN A 182 7.43 17.42 -10.81
CA GLN A 182 7.50 18.75 -10.20
C GLN A 182 6.30 19.05 -9.30
N ASP A 183 5.29 18.17 -9.33
CA ASP A 183 4.08 18.34 -8.54
C ASP A 183 4.39 18.22 -7.04
N ARG A 184 3.77 19.07 -6.23
CA ARG A 184 3.93 19.04 -4.77
C ARG A 184 3.61 17.67 -4.19
N GLN A 185 2.57 17.01 -4.70
CA GLN A 185 2.16 15.70 -4.21
C GLN A 185 3.20 14.61 -4.52
N SER A 186 3.92 14.73 -5.65
CA SER A 186 5.04 13.86 -5.97
C SER A 186 6.16 13.93 -4.93
N ARG A 187 6.51 15.15 -4.49
CA ARG A 187 7.52 15.34 -3.44
C ARG A 187 7.05 14.83 -2.08
N LEU A 188 5.78 15.05 -1.75
CA LEU A 188 5.21 14.55 -0.49
C LEU A 188 5.13 13.03 -0.47
N PHE A 189 4.76 12.40 -1.60
CA PHE A 189 4.72 10.95 -1.73
C PHE A 189 6.10 10.32 -1.49
N ASP A 190 7.16 10.91 -2.06
CA ASP A 190 8.54 10.47 -1.81
C ASP A 190 8.96 10.72 -0.35
N LEU A 191 8.67 11.90 0.18
CA LEU A 191 9.04 12.27 1.54
C LEU A 191 8.43 11.34 2.58
N TYR A 192 7.14 11.03 2.47
CA TYR A 192 6.47 10.16 3.43
C TYR A 192 7.04 8.73 3.38
N ASP A 193 7.20 8.15 2.19
CA ASP A 193 7.74 6.80 2.08
C ASP A 193 9.16 6.70 2.67
N CYS A 194 10.04 7.64 2.33
CA CYS A 194 11.41 7.68 2.85
C CYS A 194 11.46 7.95 4.37
N ALA A 195 10.63 8.87 4.87
CA ALA A 195 10.56 9.18 6.30
C ALA A 195 10.06 7.96 7.10
N ARG A 196 8.99 7.28 6.63
CA ARG A 196 8.45 6.09 7.32
C ARG A 196 9.46 4.96 7.37
N ALA A 197 10.26 4.78 6.32
CA ALA A 197 11.36 3.81 6.30
C ALA A 197 12.46 4.20 7.31
N ALA A 198 12.99 5.41 7.22
CA ALA A 198 14.15 5.86 8.00
C ALA A 198 13.86 5.98 9.50
N GLU A 199 12.75 6.64 9.89
CA GLU A 199 12.42 6.87 11.29
C GLU A 199 12.04 5.61 12.06
N ASN A 200 11.60 4.55 11.35
CA ASN A 200 11.23 3.27 11.93
C ASN A 200 12.27 2.18 11.66
N GLN A 201 13.26 2.45 10.79
CA GLN A 201 14.31 1.52 10.40
C GLN A 201 13.71 0.20 9.88
N VAL A 202 12.80 0.33 8.92
CA VAL A 202 12.07 -0.77 8.26
C VAL A 202 12.11 -0.60 6.75
N VAL A 203 11.88 -1.67 6.00
CA VAL A 203 11.72 -1.62 4.54
C VAL A 203 10.30 -1.17 4.21
N VAL A 204 10.15 -0.21 3.29
CA VAL A 204 8.85 0.22 2.77
C VAL A 204 8.71 -0.21 1.31
N VAL A 205 7.63 -0.94 1.00
CA VAL A 205 7.22 -1.31 -0.35
C VAL A 205 5.95 -0.52 -0.68
N SER A 206 6.10 0.56 -1.43
CA SER A 206 5.03 1.54 -1.69
C SER A 206 4.55 1.44 -3.14
N ALA A 207 3.31 0.97 -3.31
CA ALA A 207 2.63 0.87 -4.60
C ALA A 207 1.67 2.04 -4.81
N ASN A 208 1.46 2.45 -6.06
CA ASN A 208 0.54 3.54 -6.37
C ASN A 208 -0.17 3.33 -7.72
N GLN A 209 -1.40 3.82 -7.81
CA GLN A 209 -2.17 3.90 -9.04
C GLN A 209 -1.45 4.76 -10.10
N THR A 210 -1.72 4.45 -11.38
CA THR A 210 -1.35 5.29 -12.54
C THR A 210 -2.60 5.76 -13.27
N GLY A 211 -2.43 6.58 -14.29
CA GLY A 211 -3.54 7.02 -15.14
C GLY A 211 -4.48 8.00 -14.45
N THR A 212 -5.75 7.93 -14.83
CA THR A 212 -6.78 8.87 -14.33
C THR A 212 -8.06 8.14 -13.92
N MET A 213 -8.71 8.64 -12.88
CA MET A 213 -10.06 8.24 -12.46
C MET A 213 -10.88 9.52 -12.21
N GLY A 214 -11.88 9.77 -13.04
CA GLY A 214 -12.64 11.02 -12.97
C GLY A 214 -11.72 12.25 -13.07
N ARG A 215 -11.66 13.07 -12.02
CA ARG A 215 -10.81 14.27 -11.95
C ARG A 215 -9.40 14.01 -11.39
N LEU A 216 -9.14 12.82 -10.86
CA LEU A 216 -7.87 12.46 -10.25
C LEU A 216 -6.90 11.95 -11.31
N ARG A 217 -5.66 12.43 -11.29
CA ARG A 217 -4.53 11.90 -12.05
C ARG A 217 -3.53 11.34 -11.07
N PHE A 218 -3.32 10.04 -11.07
CA PHE A 218 -2.42 9.37 -10.15
C PHE A 218 -0.95 9.51 -10.56
N LEU A 219 -0.07 9.56 -9.55
CA LEU A 219 1.34 9.82 -9.75
C LEU A 219 2.11 8.63 -10.34
N GLY A 220 1.66 7.40 -10.12
CA GLY A 220 2.53 6.24 -10.24
C GLY A 220 3.63 6.29 -9.18
N GLN A 221 4.90 6.25 -9.58
CA GLN A 221 6.06 6.42 -8.69
C GLN A 221 6.13 5.39 -7.55
N SER A 222 5.65 4.18 -7.80
CA SER A 222 5.80 3.06 -6.86
C SER A 222 7.28 2.80 -6.60
N LYS A 223 7.65 2.44 -5.37
CA LYS A 223 9.04 2.31 -4.97
C LYS A 223 9.25 1.29 -3.87
N VAL A 224 10.49 0.86 -3.75
CA VAL A 224 11.02 0.15 -2.59
C VAL A 224 12.01 1.08 -1.90
N VAL A 225 11.87 1.25 -0.59
CA VAL A 225 12.72 2.11 0.23
C VAL A 225 13.38 1.25 1.31
N GLY A 226 14.70 1.36 1.43
CA GLY A 226 15.48 0.68 2.45
C GLY A 226 15.33 1.31 3.84
N PRO A 227 15.80 0.63 4.91
CA PRO A 227 15.63 1.08 6.30
C PRO A 227 16.36 2.39 6.63
N GLY A 228 17.27 2.83 5.76
CA GLY A 228 17.92 4.15 5.85
C GLY A 228 17.15 5.30 5.19
N GLY A 229 16.04 5.00 4.52
CA GLY A 229 15.28 5.97 3.74
C GLY A 229 15.73 6.09 2.28
N ASP A 230 16.66 5.26 1.83
CA ASP A 230 17.17 5.26 0.46
C ASP A 230 16.21 4.56 -0.49
N VAL A 231 15.90 5.19 -1.63
CA VAL A 231 15.07 4.56 -2.67
C VAL A 231 15.90 3.54 -3.44
N LEU A 232 15.63 2.25 -3.20
CA LEU A 232 16.34 1.13 -3.83
C LEU A 232 15.87 0.85 -5.25
N ALA A 233 14.57 1.03 -5.49
CA ALA A 233 13.95 0.88 -6.81
C ALA A 233 12.75 1.79 -6.93
N ARG A 234 12.46 2.28 -8.16
CA ARG A 234 11.22 3.03 -8.42
C ARG A 234 10.72 2.83 -9.85
N THR A 235 9.42 2.96 -10.01
CA THR A 235 8.79 3.29 -11.30
C THR A 235 8.66 4.80 -11.43
N TRP A 236 8.31 5.25 -12.64
CA TRP A 236 7.88 6.62 -12.86
C TRP A 236 6.35 6.67 -13.04
N ALA A 237 5.83 7.64 -13.77
CA ALA A 237 4.39 7.81 -13.99
C ALA A 237 3.72 6.71 -14.84
N LYS A 238 4.48 5.76 -15.37
CA LYS A 238 3.99 4.65 -16.22
C LYS A 238 3.79 3.37 -15.39
N ALA A 239 2.98 2.47 -15.93
CA ALA A 239 2.82 1.13 -15.37
C ALA A 239 4.15 0.36 -15.38
N GLY A 240 4.36 -0.48 -14.37
CA GLY A 240 5.56 -1.29 -14.19
C GLY A 240 5.72 -1.81 -12.77
N LEU A 241 6.82 -2.52 -12.53
CA LEU A 241 7.22 -3.03 -11.21
C LEU A 241 8.50 -2.33 -10.75
N ALA A 242 8.50 -1.78 -9.54
CA ALA A 242 9.72 -1.39 -8.83
C ALA A 242 10.19 -2.60 -8.03
N CYS A 243 11.24 -3.27 -8.49
CA CYS A 243 11.77 -4.50 -7.88
C CYS A 243 13.12 -4.22 -7.20
N ALA A 244 13.31 -4.78 -6.01
CA ALA A 244 14.59 -4.78 -5.31
C ALA A 244 14.86 -6.16 -4.69
N ASP A 245 16.12 -6.58 -4.76
CA ASP A 245 16.63 -7.77 -4.06
C ASP A 245 17.31 -7.32 -2.77
N LEU A 246 16.88 -7.86 -1.62
CA LEU A 246 17.42 -7.50 -0.32
C LEU A 246 17.25 -8.63 0.71
N ASP A 247 18.12 -8.63 1.70
CA ASP A 247 17.92 -9.38 2.94
C ASP A 247 17.32 -8.45 3.99
N VAL A 248 16.00 -8.53 4.14
CA VAL A 248 15.24 -7.62 5.04
C VAL A 248 15.76 -7.70 6.47
N ALA A 249 15.99 -8.89 6.98
CA ALA A 249 16.45 -9.07 8.36
C ALA A 249 17.85 -8.47 8.58
N ALA A 250 18.77 -8.70 7.64
CA ALA A 250 20.11 -8.15 7.69
C ALA A 250 20.11 -6.62 7.53
N GLU A 251 19.33 -6.07 6.59
CA GLU A 251 19.24 -4.62 6.38
C GLU A 251 18.64 -3.90 7.59
N VAL A 252 17.55 -4.43 8.17
CA VAL A 252 16.92 -3.88 9.37
C VAL A 252 17.89 -3.98 10.57
N SER A 253 18.57 -5.12 10.76
CA SER A 253 19.55 -5.28 11.82
C SER A 253 20.71 -4.31 11.68
N ARG A 254 21.24 -4.14 10.47
CA ARG A 254 22.33 -3.21 10.18
C ARG A 254 21.93 -1.76 10.46
N SER A 255 20.72 -1.35 10.08
CA SER A 255 20.22 0.02 10.32
C SER A 255 20.07 0.34 11.81
N ARG A 256 19.85 -0.69 12.66
CA ARG A 256 19.64 -0.58 14.12
C ARG A 256 20.91 -0.82 14.94
N LEU A 257 22.05 -1.07 14.29
CA LEU A 257 23.28 -1.49 14.98
C LEU A 257 23.82 -0.42 15.93
N ASN A 258 23.94 0.81 15.46
CA ASN A 258 24.52 1.93 16.23
C ASN A 258 23.45 2.79 16.91
N LEU A 259 22.32 3.03 16.25
CA LEU A 259 21.19 3.81 16.74
C LEU A 259 19.92 2.97 16.53
N SER A 260 19.21 2.69 17.61
CA SER A 260 17.96 1.92 17.51
C SER A 260 16.78 2.80 17.88
N HIS A 261 16.19 3.45 16.91
CA HIS A 261 15.11 4.43 17.13
C HIS A 261 13.93 3.84 17.92
N LEU A 262 13.62 2.55 17.77
CA LEU A 262 12.53 1.91 18.52
C LEU A 262 12.89 1.68 20.00
N ARG A 263 14.15 1.25 20.30
CA ARG A 263 14.60 0.98 21.68
C ARG A 263 14.90 2.25 22.46
N GLU A 264 15.34 3.30 21.75
CA GLU A 264 15.77 4.56 22.33
C GLU A 264 14.63 5.56 22.53
N ARG A 265 13.40 5.15 22.21
CA ARG A 265 12.20 5.96 22.47
C ARG A 265 12.02 6.23 23.96
N ARG A 266 11.49 7.39 24.24
CA ARG A 266 11.10 7.85 25.58
C ARG A 266 9.57 8.05 25.63
N PRO A 267 8.76 6.95 25.62
CA PRO A 267 7.30 7.04 25.52
C PRO A 267 6.69 7.94 26.58
N GLU A 268 7.31 7.97 27.79
CA GLU A 268 6.91 8.82 28.90
C GLU A 268 7.03 10.33 28.64
N ALA A 269 7.77 10.70 27.58
CA ALA A 269 7.95 12.10 27.18
C ALA A 269 7.01 12.53 26.03
N TYR A 270 6.17 11.62 25.53
CA TYR A 270 5.30 11.87 24.35
C TYR A 270 3.82 12.03 24.74
N ALA A 271 3.51 12.05 26.03
CA ALA A 271 2.14 12.20 26.56
C ALA A 271 1.62 13.64 26.47
#